data_d7878877b44a8cbc3a87e9d1f363b269
#
_entry.id   d7878877b44a8cbc3a87e9d1f363b269
#
_cell.length_a   1.000
_cell.length_b   1.000
_cell.length_c   1.000
_cell.angle_alpha   90.00
_cell.angle_beta   90.00
_cell.angle_gamma   90.00
#
_symmetry.space_group_name_H-M   'P 1'
#
loop_
_entity.id
_entity.type
_entity.pdbx_description
1 polymer ?
#
loop_
_entity_poly.entity_id
_entity_poly.type
_entity_poly.pdbx_seq_one_letter_code
_entity_poly.pdbx_strand_id
1 'polypeptide(L)'
;MDTIRVVIATFKNKISQEEIPFFRGSIICLSDNASFFHNHQEEGFRYAYPLVQYKRIDGHAAVLGINEGGEAIEELFKDRVRYECQLGNRQVEMELIGIRSEKISIHCMEQDRIYSIKGWLPLNRENYRNYLSADGLAEQIAMLERILIGNILSFAKGLGVFFETPVRCRILQLESEKSFGYKNVELLSFSVKFRTNVSLPAYIGLGKSVSINNGVVTPIK
;
A
#
# COMPACT_ATOMS: atom_id res chain seq x y z
N MET A 1 -10.16 -19.17 -9.08
CA MET A 1 -9.94 -18.13 -8.03
C MET A 1 -8.45 -17.91 -7.94
N ASP A 2 -8.04 -16.69 -8.22
CA ASP A 2 -6.62 -16.35 -8.22
C ASP A 2 -6.13 -16.17 -6.78
N THR A 3 -5.14 -16.96 -6.41
CA THR A 3 -4.56 -16.95 -5.06
C THR A 3 -3.20 -16.26 -5.12
N ILE A 4 -3.01 -15.27 -4.27
CA ILE A 4 -1.73 -14.61 -4.06
C ILE A 4 -1.12 -15.03 -2.72
N ARG A 5 0.19 -14.96 -2.62
CA ARG A 5 0.92 -15.12 -1.38
C ARG A 5 1.31 -13.75 -0.83
N VAL A 6 0.97 -13.47 0.41
CA VAL A 6 1.37 -12.25 1.11
C VAL A 6 2.33 -12.62 2.24
N VAL A 7 3.49 -12.00 2.26
CA VAL A 7 4.54 -12.15 3.27
C VAL A 7 4.73 -10.82 3.99
N ILE A 8 4.78 -10.85 5.32
CA ILE A 8 5.03 -9.66 6.14
C ILE A 8 6.17 -9.96 7.12
N ALA A 9 7.29 -9.28 6.93
CA ALA A 9 8.39 -9.22 7.89
C ALA A 9 8.16 -8.03 8.83
N THR A 10 8.09 -8.27 10.14
CA THR A 10 7.83 -7.25 11.16
C THR A 10 9.04 -7.08 12.06
N PHE A 11 9.37 -5.83 12.39
CA PHE A 11 10.48 -5.44 13.24
C PHE A 11 10.01 -4.94 14.59
N LYS A 12 10.83 -5.13 15.61
CA LYS A 12 10.60 -4.63 16.97
C LYS A 12 10.58 -3.10 17.04
N ASN A 13 11.31 -2.48 16.12
CA ASN A 13 11.53 -1.04 16.09
C ASN A 13 10.26 -0.29 15.67
N LYS A 14 9.88 0.70 16.47
CA LYS A 14 8.86 1.67 16.09
C LYS A 14 9.48 2.76 15.22
N ILE A 15 8.76 3.12 14.17
CA ILE A 15 9.15 4.19 13.23
C ILE A 15 7.99 5.15 13.01
N SER A 16 8.31 6.39 12.64
CA SER A 16 7.31 7.39 12.21
C SER A 16 6.99 7.24 10.71
N GLN A 17 5.98 7.96 10.24
CA GLN A 17 5.64 7.98 8.81
C GLN A 17 6.78 8.60 7.97
N GLU A 18 7.45 9.61 8.51
CA GLU A 18 8.54 10.33 7.87
C GLU A 18 9.81 9.47 7.76
N GLU A 19 9.95 8.45 8.61
CA GLU A 19 11.08 7.52 8.59
C GLU A 19 10.93 6.38 7.55
N ILE A 20 9.73 6.16 7.02
CA ILE A 20 9.48 5.10 6.01
C ILE A 20 10.41 5.19 4.78
N PRO A 21 10.66 6.36 4.17
CA PRO A 21 11.59 6.47 3.05
C PRO A 21 13.03 6.05 3.41
N PHE A 22 13.50 6.38 4.61
CA PHE A 22 14.82 5.98 5.10
C PHE A 22 14.88 4.47 5.38
N PHE A 23 13.86 3.92 6.02
CA PHE A 23 13.70 2.49 6.22
C PHE A 23 13.71 1.73 4.89
N ARG A 24 12.98 2.22 3.88
CA ARG A 24 13.04 1.68 2.52
C ARG A 24 14.46 1.71 1.97
N GLY A 25 15.16 2.84 2.08
CA GLY A 25 16.54 2.99 1.62
C GLY A 25 17.47 1.96 2.26
N SER A 26 17.34 1.73 3.57
CA SER A 26 18.16 0.75 4.28
C SER A 26 17.92 -0.70 3.80
N ILE A 27 16.65 -1.09 3.59
CA ILE A 27 16.32 -2.42 3.06
C ILE A 27 16.90 -2.61 1.65
N ILE A 28 16.81 -1.60 0.81
CA ILE A 28 17.38 -1.63 -0.54
C ILE A 28 18.90 -1.83 -0.48
N CYS A 29 19.61 -1.13 0.42
CA CYS A 29 21.05 -1.27 0.61
C CYS A 29 21.47 -2.66 1.12
N LEU A 30 20.58 -3.38 1.80
CA LEU A 30 20.84 -4.75 2.27
C LEU A 30 20.66 -5.81 1.19
N SER A 31 19.99 -5.47 0.10
CA SER A 31 19.61 -6.41 -0.95
C SER A 31 20.65 -6.43 -2.07
N ASP A 32 21.22 -7.59 -2.35
CA ASP A 32 22.07 -7.82 -3.53
C ASP A 32 21.26 -7.81 -4.83
N ASN A 33 19.93 -8.07 -4.75
CA ASN A 33 19.00 -8.05 -5.86
C ASN A 33 18.03 -6.85 -5.74
N ALA A 34 18.54 -5.67 -6.04
CA ALA A 34 17.84 -4.40 -5.85
C ALA A 34 16.56 -4.26 -6.68
N SER A 35 16.36 -5.04 -7.75
CA SER A 35 15.25 -4.88 -8.72
C SER A 35 13.86 -4.99 -8.08
N PHE A 36 13.61 -5.97 -7.21
CA PHE A 36 12.34 -6.11 -6.50
C PHE A 36 12.10 -5.01 -5.47
N PHE A 37 13.14 -4.60 -4.76
CA PHE A 37 13.04 -3.61 -3.69
C PHE A 37 12.98 -2.17 -4.21
N HIS A 38 13.53 -1.90 -5.39
CA HIS A 38 13.47 -0.58 -6.04
C HIS A 38 12.17 -0.33 -6.80
N ASN A 39 11.41 -1.36 -7.17
CA ASN A 39 10.29 -1.28 -8.12
C ASN A 39 10.69 -0.70 -9.50
N HIS A 40 11.96 -0.87 -9.90
CA HIS A 40 12.50 -0.52 -11.21
C HIS A 40 12.90 -1.79 -11.96
N GLN A 41 12.58 -1.86 -13.24
CA GLN A 41 13.20 -2.80 -14.18
C GLN A 41 14.21 -2.05 -15.03
N GLU A 42 15.24 -2.76 -15.53
CA GLU A 42 16.35 -2.20 -16.35
C GLU A 42 15.88 -1.47 -17.62
N GLU A 43 14.64 -1.66 -18.07
CA GLU A 43 14.06 -1.06 -19.28
C GLU A 43 12.96 -0.01 -19.02
N GLY A 44 13.01 0.73 -17.89
CA GLY A 44 12.11 1.85 -17.63
C GLY A 44 11.16 1.66 -16.45
N PHE A 45 10.37 2.71 -16.15
CA PHE A 45 9.37 2.69 -15.10
C PHE A 45 8.23 1.73 -15.46
N ARG A 46 8.20 0.57 -14.85
CA ARG A 46 7.01 -0.25 -14.90
C ARG A 46 5.94 0.39 -14.02
N TYR A 47 4.88 0.93 -14.61
CA TYR A 47 3.66 1.33 -13.90
C TYR A 47 2.88 0.08 -13.40
N ALA A 48 3.60 -0.87 -12.81
CA ALA A 48 3.03 -2.05 -12.20
C ALA A 48 2.79 -1.81 -10.71
N TYR A 49 1.82 -2.49 -10.15
CA TYR A 49 1.60 -2.48 -8.71
C TYR A 49 2.86 -2.99 -7.97
N PRO A 50 3.38 -2.27 -6.94
CA PRO A 50 4.62 -2.65 -6.28
C PRO A 50 4.43 -3.92 -5.46
N LEU A 51 5.24 -4.95 -5.76
CA LEU A 51 5.21 -6.23 -5.08
C LEU A 51 5.88 -6.17 -3.69
N VAL A 52 6.76 -5.18 -3.44
CA VAL A 52 7.34 -4.90 -2.13
C VAL A 52 6.90 -3.54 -1.63
N GLN A 53 6.40 -3.50 -0.41
CA GLN A 53 5.85 -2.30 0.22
C GLN A 53 6.38 -2.15 1.64
N TYR A 54 6.84 -0.95 1.99
CA TYR A 54 7.34 -0.60 3.32
C TYR A 54 6.21 -0.02 4.14
N LYS A 55 5.98 -0.58 5.31
CA LYS A 55 4.79 -0.33 6.11
C LYS A 55 5.13 0.06 7.54
N ARG A 56 4.19 0.73 8.15
CA ARG A 56 4.12 0.96 9.59
C ARG A 56 2.86 0.29 10.11
N ILE A 57 3.03 -0.88 10.75
CA ILE A 57 1.92 -1.68 11.30
C ILE A 57 1.98 -1.58 12.82
N ASP A 58 0.94 -1.05 13.44
CA ASP A 58 0.85 -0.80 14.89
C ASP A 58 2.04 -0.01 15.45
N GLY A 59 2.57 0.91 14.65
CA GLY A 59 3.74 1.71 14.97
C GLY A 59 5.07 1.05 14.62
N HIS A 60 5.12 -0.23 14.35
CA HIS A 60 6.33 -1.00 14.04
C HIS A 60 6.68 -0.94 12.56
N ALA A 61 7.98 -0.95 12.26
CA ALA A 61 8.46 -1.11 10.91
C ALA A 61 8.08 -2.50 10.37
N ALA A 62 7.64 -2.56 9.12
CA ALA A 62 7.32 -3.81 8.46
C ALA A 62 7.59 -3.72 6.96
N VAL A 63 7.93 -4.85 6.33
CA VAL A 63 8.01 -5.01 4.88
C VAL A 63 6.98 -6.03 4.44
N LEU A 64 6.09 -5.63 3.53
CA LEU A 64 5.09 -6.50 2.93
C LEU A 64 5.51 -6.86 1.52
N GLY A 65 5.53 -8.15 1.21
CA GLY A 65 5.78 -8.69 -0.12
C GLY A 65 4.60 -9.50 -0.65
N ILE A 66 4.39 -9.43 -1.97
CA ILE A 66 3.35 -10.19 -2.66
C ILE A 66 4.03 -11.07 -3.69
N ASN A 67 3.67 -12.37 -3.71
CA ASN A 67 4.22 -13.38 -4.61
C ASN A 67 5.77 -13.36 -4.60
N GLU A 68 6.42 -13.06 -5.72
CA GLU A 68 7.89 -12.98 -5.85
C GLU A 68 8.52 -11.93 -4.91
N GLY A 69 7.79 -10.84 -4.61
CA GLY A 69 8.20 -9.86 -3.61
C GLY A 69 8.25 -10.45 -2.20
N GLY A 70 7.37 -11.41 -1.91
CA GLY A 70 7.37 -12.17 -0.65
C GLY A 70 8.56 -13.12 -0.55
N GLU A 71 8.89 -13.82 -1.63
CA GLU A 71 10.08 -14.69 -1.72
C GLU A 71 11.37 -13.90 -1.52
N ALA A 72 11.46 -12.72 -2.14
CA ALA A 72 12.62 -11.83 -1.99
C ALA A 72 12.80 -11.36 -0.53
N ILE A 73 11.71 -11.10 0.20
CA ILE A 73 11.76 -10.74 1.63
C ILE A 73 12.24 -11.93 2.47
N GLU A 74 11.73 -13.13 2.26
CA GLU A 74 12.14 -14.32 2.99
C GLU A 74 13.63 -14.63 2.78
N GLU A 75 14.11 -14.53 1.56
CA GLU A 75 15.53 -14.75 1.24
C GLU A 75 16.41 -13.67 1.87
N LEU A 76 16.02 -12.39 1.80
CA LEU A 76 16.76 -11.29 2.41
C LEU A 76 16.96 -11.45 3.91
N PHE A 77 15.96 -11.96 4.62
CA PHE A 77 15.96 -12.08 6.07
C PHE A 77 16.15 -13.51 6.60
N LYS A 78 16.46 -14.49 5.74
CA LYS A 78 16.66 -15.88 6.11
C LYS A 78 17.68 -16.07 7.25
N ASP A 79 18.82 -15.39 7.13
CA ASP A 79 19.92 -15.47 8.10
C ASP A 79 20.22 -14.12 8.77
N ARG A 80 19.31 -13.15 8.62
CA ARG A 80 19.50 -11.76 9.08
C ARG A 80 18.40 -11.33 10.03
N VAL A 81 18.66 -11.52 11.32
CA VAL A 81 17.73 -11.11 12.39
C VAL A 81 17.95 -9.65 12.80
N ARG A 82 19.20 -9.15 12.67
CA ARG A 82 19.57 -7.78 13.04
C ARG A 82 20.41 -7.11 11.97
N TYR A 83 20.25 -5.81 11.83
CA TYR A 83 21.08 -4.98 10.94
C TYR A 83 21.05 -3.51 11.35
N GLU A 84 22.12 -2.78 11.06
CA GLU A 84 22.20 -1.34 11.25
C GLU A 84 21.43 -0.59 10.17
N CYS A 85 20.70 0.42 10.58
CA CYS A 85 19.85 1.24 9.72
C CYS A 85 19.97 2.72 10.09
N GLN A 86 20.14 3.57 9.08
CA GLN A 86 20.07 5.03 9.25
C GLN A 86 18.64 5.49 8.97
N LEU A 87 17.91 5.89 10.03
CA LEU A 87 16.57 6.45 9.95
C LEU A 87 16.62 7.99 10.10
N GLY A 88 16.81 8.69 8.98
CA GLY A 88 17.01 10.14 9.01
C GLY A 88 18.31 10.49 9.76
N ASN A 89 18.17 11.15 10.90
CA ASN A 89 19.31 11.61 11.72
C ASN A 89 19.73 10.61 12.81
N ARG A 90 19.08 9.45 12.94
CA ARG A 90 19.38 8.46 13.96
C ARG A 90 19.85 7.14 13.36
N GLN A 91 20.89 6.58 13.94
CA GLN A 91 21.34 5.22 13.66
C GLN A 91 20.62 4.26 14.62
N VAL A 92 20.11 3.15 14.08
CA VAL A 92 19.29 2.20 14.84
C VAL A 92 19.65 0.78 14.42
N GLU A 93 19.86 -0.10 15.39
CA GLU A 93 19.85 -1.53 15.14
C GLU A 93 18.41 -2.01 14.94
N MET A 94 18.07 -2.46 13.76
CA MET A 94 16.79 -3.07 13.44
C MET A 94 16.79 -4.54 13.86
N GLU A 95 15.70 -4.96 14.55
CA GLU A 95 15.54 -6.33 15.01
C GLU A 95 14.27 -6.94 14.40
N LEU A 96 14.45 -7.97 13.56
CA LEU A 96 13.33 -8.73 13.01
C LEU A 96 12.70 -9.61 14.11
N ILE A 97 11.40 -9.48 14.33
CA ILE A 97 10.66 -10.27 15.32
C ILE A 97 9.88 -11.43 14.69
N GLY A 98 9.68 -11.41 13.40
CA GLY A 98 9.04 -12.53 12.70
C GLY A 98 8.68 -12.24 11.26
N ILE A 99 8.48 -13.32 10.52
CA ILE A 99 7.96 -13.33 9.15
C ILE A 99 6.69 -14.15 9.14
N ARG A 100 5.58 -13.56 8.67
CA ARG A 100 4.30 -14.22 8.50
C ARG A 100 4.02 -14.36 7.02
N SER A 101 3.56 -15.53 6.60
CA SER A 101 3.15 -15.81 5.20
C SER A 101 1.73 -16.36 5.20
N GLU A 102 0.89 -15.86 4.30
CA GLU A 102 -0.47 -16.35 4.11
C GLU A 102 -0.85 -16.36 2.63
N LYS A 103 -1.68 -17.34 2.24
CA LYS A 103 -2.28 -17.40 0.90
C LYS A 103 -3.69 -16.81 0.95
N ILE A 104 -3.97 -15.87 0.08
CA ILE A 104 -5.23 -15.13 0.04
C ILE A 104 -5.81 -15.21 -1.36
N SER A 105 -7.08 -15.62 -1.45
CA SER A 105 -7.83 -15.61 -2.72
C SER A 105 -8.39 -14.22 -2.98
N ILE A 106 -8.09 -13.66 -4.16
CA ILE A 106 -8.59 -12.37 -4.63
C ILE A 106 -9.73 -12.63 -5.61
N HIS A 107 -10.93 -12.24 -5.22
CA HIS A 107 -12.13 -12.47 -6.02
C HIS A 107 -13.24 -11.50 -5.64
N CYS A 108 -14.25 -11.37 -6.50
CA CYS A 108 -15.49 -10.71 -6.14
C CYS A 108 -16.37 -11.67 -5.34
N MET A 109 -16.83 -11.20 -4.19
CA MET A 109 -17.71 -11.91 -3.26
C MET A 109 -19.17 -11.53 -3.53
N GLU A 110 -20.11 -12.38 -3.12
CA GLU A 110 -21.55 -12.06 -3.16
C GLU A 110 -21.88 -10.95 -2.15
N GLN A 111 -21.32 -11.04 -0.95
CA GLN A 111 -21.52 -10.05 0.11
C GLN A 111 -20.33 -9.09 0.18
N ASP A 112 -20.66 -7.80 0.30
CA ASP A 112 -19.65 -6.76 0.48
C ASP A 112 -18.97 -6.87 1.85
N ARG A 113 -17.67 -6.56 1.90
CA ARG A 113 -16.89 -6.42 3.14
C ARG A 113 -16.55 -4.96 3.38
N ILE A 114 -16.37 -4.63 4.65
CA ILE A 114 -15.99 -3.28 5.08
C ILE A 114 -14.51 -3.23 5.35
N TYR A 115 -13.87 -2.17 4.85
CA TYR A 115 -12.46 -1.88 5.01
C TYR A 115 -12.26 -0.43 5.45
N SER A 116 -11.14 -0.18 6.14
CA SER A 116 -10.57 1.15 6.29
C SER A 116 -9.39 1.30 5.34
N ILE A 117 -9.23 2.46 4.73
CA ILE A 117 -8.03 2.86 4.02
C ILE A 117 -7.49 4.14 4.63
N LYS A 118 -6.20 4.14 4.99
CA LYS A 118 -5.53 5.28 5.66
C LYS A 118 -4.43 5.86 4.79
N GLY A 119 -4.32 7.19 4.82
CA GLY A 119 -3.31 7.90 4.05
C GLY A 119 -3.45 7.70 2.54
N TRP A 120 -4.67 7.58 2.05
CA TRP A 120 -4.96 7.34 0.65
C TRP A 120 -4.74 8.60 -0.20
N LEU A 121 -3.96 8.47 -1.29
CA LEU A 121 -3.65 9.52 -2.25
C LEU A 121 -4.34 9.20 -3.59
N PRO A 122 -5.66 9.49 -3.74
CA PRO A 122 -6.41 9.13 -4.95
C PRO A 122 -6.14 10.06 -6.12
N LEU A 123 -5.92 11.36 -5.86
CA LEU A 123 -6.02 12.39 -6.87
C LEU A 123 -4.72 12.54 -7.66
N ASN A 124 -4.81 12.55 -8.98
CA ASN A 124 -3.81 13.10 -9.86
C ASN A 124 -4.08 14.62 -10.08
N ARG A 125 -3.28 15.31 -10.87
CA ARG A 125 -3.41 16.76 -11.10
C ARG A 125 -4.77 17.13 -11.69
N GLU A 126 -5.28 16.33 -12.61
CA GLU A 126 -6.57 16.55 -13.26
C GLU A 126 -7.71 16.28 -12.28
N ASN A 127 -7.69 15.10 -11.62
CA ASN A 127 -8.68 14.73 -10.63
C ASN A 127 -8.72 15.68 -9.43
N TYR A 128 -7.58 16.28 -9.06
CA TYR A 128 -7.53 17.29 -8.00
C TYR A 128 -8.35 18.54 -8.38
N ARG A 129 -8.19 19.04 -9.61
CA ARG A 129 -8.98 20.18 -10.10
C ARG A 129 -10.48 19.86 -10.13
N ASN A 130 -10.83 18.70 -10.68
CA ASN A 130 -12.23 18.24 -10.77
C ASN A 130 -12.84 18.07 -9.38
N TYR A 131 -12.08 17.56 -8.41
CA TYR A 131 -12.51 17.40 -7.02
C TYR A 131 -12.83 18.75 -6.36
N LEU A 132 -11.97 19.76 -6.57
CA LEU A 132 -12.18 21.09 -6.01
C LEU A 132 -13.34 21.85 -6.69
N SER A 133 -13.62 21.58 -7.98
CA SER A 133 -14.72 22.20 -8.72
C SER A 133 -16.04 21.44 -8.65
N ALA A 134 -16.07 20.31 -7.95
CA ALA A 134 -17.27 19.49 -7.81
C ALA A 134 -18.40 20.24 -7.07
N ASP A 135 -19.63 20.05 -7.52
CA ASP A 135 -20.83 20.66 -6.93
C ASP A 135 -21.25 19.92 -5.64
N GLY A 136 -20.47 20.15 -4.59
CA GLY A 136 -20.73 19.66 -3.26
C GLY A 136 -20.22 18.26 -2.96
N LEU A 137 -20.42 17.86 -1.70
CA LEU A 137 -19.85 16.63 -1.12
C LEU A 137 -20.32 15.36 -1.84
N ALA A 138 -21.55 15.31 -2.31
CA ALA A 138 -22.08 14.13 -2.98
C ALA A 138 -21.31 13.80 -4.27
N GLU A 139 -20.98 14.82 -5.07
CA GLU A 139 -20.22 14.65 -6.29
C GLU A 139 -18.75 14.29 -5.98
N GLN A 140 -18.16 14.93 -4.96
CA GLN A 140 -16.83 14.60 -4.47
C GLN A 140 -16.71 13.14 -4.04
N ILE A 141 -17.67 12.65 -3.25
CA ILE A 141 -17.72 11.24 -2.81
C ILE A 141 -17.88 10.30 -3.99
N ALA A 142 -18.78 10.59 -4.92
CA ALA A 142 -18.98 9.77 -6.12
C ALA A 142 -17.71 9.69 -6.99
N MET A 143 -16.95 10.77 -7.06
CA MET A 143 -15.66 10.80 -7.72
C MET A 143 -14.62 9.94 -7.01
N LEU A 144 -14.51 10.05 -5.69
CA LEU A 144 -13.60 9.24 -4.88
C LEU A 144 -13.94 7.73 -4.98
N GLU A 145 -15.22 7.36 -4.99
CA GLU A 145 -15.65 5.97 -5.18
C GLU A 145 -15.20 5.40 -6.52
N ARG A 146 -15.35 6.16 -7.62
CA ARG A 146 -14.87 5.75 -8.95
C ARG A 146 -13.35 5.56 -8.97
N ILE A 147 -12.60 6.46 -8.32
CA ILE A 147 -11.15 6.36 -8.24
C ILE A 147 -10.74 5.14 -7.40
N LEU A 148 -11.43 4.86 -6.30
CA LEU A 148 -11.15 3.71 -5.46
C LEU A 148 -11.40 2.38 -6.19
N ILE A 149 -12.48 2.28 -6.98
CA ILE A 149 -12.71 1.16 -7.90
C ILE A 149 -11.53 1.02 -8.87
N GLY A 150 -11.09 2.10 -9.50
CA GLY A 150 -9.93 2.10 -10.40
C GLY A 150 -8.64 1.63 -9.70
N ASN A 151 -8.43 2.01 -8.43
CA ASN A 151 -7.27 1.56 -7.66
C ASN A 151 -7.35 0.05 -7.33
N ILE A 152 -8.54 -0.48 -7.00
CA ILE A 152 -8.76 -1.92 -6.79
C ILE A 152 -8.49 -2.70 -8.08
N LEU A 153 -8.99 -2.21 -9.22
CA LEU A 153 -8.74 -2.83 -10.53
C LEU A 153 -7.25 -2.78 -10.92
N SER A 154 -6.57 -1.66 -10.62
CA SER A 154 -5.12 -1.53 -10.86
C SER A 154 -4.29 -2.48 -9.99
N PHE A 155 -4.66 -2.66 -8.73
CA PHE A 155 -4.10 -3.65 -7.82
C PHE A 155 -4.24 -5.06 -8.40
N ALA A 156 -5.47 -5.47 -8.74
CA ALA A 156 -5.75 -6.79 -9.29
C ALA A 156 -5.00 -7.05 -10.60
N LYS A 157 -5.06 -6.10 -11.55
CA LYS A 157 -4.33 -6.18 -12.83
C LYS A 157 -2.82 -6.31 -12.62
N GLY A 158 -2.25 -5.59 -11.65
CA GLY A 158 -0.81 -5.66 -11.33
C GLY A 158 -0.36 -7.03 -10.81
N LEU A 159 -1.31 -7.84 -10.33
CA LEU A 159 -1.10 -9.22 -9.87
C LEU A 159 -1.58 -10.28 -10.88
N GLY A 160 -1.99 -9.87 -12.08
CA GLY A 160 -2.53 -10.78 -13.09
C GLY A 160 -3.94 -11.29 -12.78
N VAL A 161 -4.66 -10.66 -11.83
CA VAL A 161 -6.02 -11.02 -11.44
C VAL A 161 -7.03 -10.21 -12.23
N PHE A 162 -8.04 -10.88 -12.81
CA PHE A 162 -9.13 -10.25 -13.56
C PHE A 162 -10.48 -10.65 -12.98
N PHE A 163 -11.35 -9.67 -12.77
CA PHE A 163 -12.69 -9.92 -12.24
C PHE A 163 -13.69 -10.10 -13.38
N GLU A 164 -14.47 -11.16 -13.31
CA GLU A 164 -15.57 -11.41 -14.27
C GLU A 164 -16.82 -10.58 -13.94
N THR A 165 -16.99 -10.20 -12.68
CA THR A 165 -18.11 -9.38 -12.21
C THR A 165 -17.67 -7.95 -11.91
N PRO A 166 -18.54 -6.96 -12.09
CA PRO A 166 -18.21 -5.56 -11.80
C PRO A 166 -17.80 -5.36 -10.34
N VAL A 167 -16.69 -4.65 -10.15
CA VAL A 167 -16.26 -4.20 -8.82
C VAL A 167 -17.22 -3.12 -8.32
N ARG A 168 -17.76 -3.32 -7.13
CA ARG A 168 -18.60 -2.34 -6.43
C ARG A 168 -17.82 -1.77 -5.24
N CYS A 169 -17.94 -0.48 -5.05
CA CYS A 169 -17.35 0.21 -3.91
C CYS A 169 -18.24 1.37 -3.48
N ARG A 170 -18.42 1.54 -2.16
CA ARG A 170 -19.11 2.67 -1.56
C ARG A 170 -18.35 3.18 -0.35
N ILE A 171 -18.13 4.48 -0.28
CA ILE A 171 -17.58 5.16 0.88
C ILE A 171 -18.68 5.28 1.92
N LEU A 172 -18.45 4.75 3.11
CA LEU A 172 -19.39 4.77 4.23
C LEU A 172 -19.13 5.96 5.16
N GLN A 173 -17.84 6.34 5.29
CA GLN A 173 -17.41 7.41 6.17
C GLN A 173 -16.12 8.03 5.65
N LEU A 174 -16.09 9.35 5.56
CA LEU A 174 -14.87 10.14 5.40
C LEU A 174 -14.35 10.46 6.80
N GLU A 175 -13.24 9.82 7.21
CA GLU A 175 -12.66 9.98 8.56
C GLU A 175 -11.75 11.20 8.64
N SER A 176 -10.97 11.44 7.59
CA SER A 176 -10.11 12.61 7.49
C SER A 176 -9.75 12.95 6.05
N GLU A 177 -9.60 14.25 5.80
CA GLU A 177 -8.98 14.84 4.61
C GLU A 177 -7.84 15.72 5.09
N LYS A 178 -6.63 15.54 4.54
CA LYS A 178 -5.45 16.33 4.92
C LYS A 178 -4.74 16.81 3.68
N SER A 179 -4.43 18.10 3.64
CA SER A 179 -3.55 18.69 2.64
C SER A 179 -2.11 18.70 3.14
N PHE A 180 -1.16 18.38 2.29
CA PHE A 180 0.26 18.54 2.55
C PHE A 180 1.04 18.83 1.27
N GLY A 181 2.09 19.65 1.40
CA GLY A 181 2.98 19.97 0.30
C GLY A 181 4.01 18.87 0.07
N TYR A 182 4.13 18.40 -1.18
CA TYR A 182 5.18 17.48 -1.59
C TYR A 182 5.77 17.92 -2.92
N LYS A 183 7.09 18.21 -2.96
CA LYS A 183 7.81 18.66 -4.18
C LYS A 183 7.09 19.79 -4.91
N ASN A 184 6.66 20.84 -4.20
CA ASN A 184 5.92 22.00 -4.71
C ASN A 184 4.53 21.67 -5.30
N VAL A 185 3.95 20.54 -4.95
CA VAL A 185 2.58 20.15 -5.30
C VAL A 185 1.79 19.92 -4.01
N GLU A 186 0.61 20.52 -3.95
CA GLU A 186 -0.34 20.24 -2.89
C GLU A 186 -1.04 18.89 -3.15
N LEU A 187 -0.99 18.00 -2.18
CA LEU A 187 -1.61 16.68 -2.23
C LEU A 187 -2.71 16.57 -1.17
N LEU A 188 -3.85 16.02 -1.54
CA LEU A 188 -4.90 15.63 -0.62
C LEU A 188 -4.77 14.14 -0.27
N SER A 189 -4.69 13.87 1.02
CA SER A 189 -4.68 12.54 1.60
C SER A 189 -5.98 12.29 2.33
N PHE A 190 -6.59 11.14 2.07
CA PHE A 190 -7.86 10.75 2.66
C PHE A 190 -7.71 9.54 3.56
N SER A 191 -8.54 9.48 4.60
CA SER A 191 -8.80 8.25 5.34
C SER A 191 -10.29 8.00 5.33
N VAL A 192 -10.71 6.83 4.85
CA VAL A 192 -12.13 6.51 4.68
C VAL A 192 -12.43 5.08 5.13
N LYS A 193 -13.66 4.86 5.60
CA LYS A 193 -14.27 3.53 5.64
C LYS A 193 -15.07 3.32 4.37
N PHE A 194 -14.90 2.15 3.76
CA PHE A 194 -15.61 1.80 2.54
C PHE A 194 -16.02 0.33 2.56
N ARG A 195 -17.05 0.01 1.80
CA ARG A 195 -17.44 -1.38 1.51
C ARG A 195 -17.16 -1.70 0.06
N THR A 196 -16.77 -2.93 -0.20
CA THR A 196 -16.58 -3.45 -1.56
C THR A 196 -16.88 -4.94 -1.61
N ASN A 197 -17.27 -5.42 -2.80
CA ASN A 197 -17.42 -6.85 -3.06
C ASN A 197 -16.09 -7.56 -3.35
N VAL A 198 -14.94 -6.88 -3.27
CA VAL A 198 -13.63 -7.51 -3.52
C VAL A 198 -12.98 -7.95 -2.21
N SER A 199 -12.46 -9.19 -2.19
CA SER A 199 -11.61 -9.69 -1.12
C SER A 199 -10.24 -9.01 -1.20
N LEU A 200 -9.92 -8.12 -0.27
CA LEU A 200 -8.65 -7.39 -0.22
C LEU A 200 -7.79 -7.89 0.95
N PRO A 201 -6.49 -8.15 0.71
CA PRO A 201 -5.55 -8.48 1.77
C PRO A 201 -5.37 -7.32 2.75
N ALA A 202 -5.09 -7.65 4.02
CA ALA A 202 -4.72 -6.64 4.99
C ALA A 202 -3.35 -6.01 4.67
N TYR A 203 -3.23 -4.72 4.95
CA TYR A 203 -2.03 -3.90 4.84
C TYR A 203 -1.50 -3.64 3.43
N ILE A 204 -2.14 -4.14 2.37
CA ILE A 204 -1.81 -3.68 1.01
C ILE A 204 -2.11 -2.19 0.86
N GLY A 205 -1.45 -1.54 -0.10
CA GLY A 205 -1.73 -0.14 -0.43
C GLY A 205 -2.61 -0.02 -1.67
N LEU A 206 -3.51 0.97 -1.68
CA LEU A 206 -4.25 1.38 -2.88
C LEU A 206 -3.99 2.86 -3.18
N GLY A 207 -3.92 3.23 -4.46
CA GLY A 207 -3.67 4.59 -4.91
C GLY A 207 -2.20 4.88 -5.19
N LYS A 208 -1.75 6.10 -4.88
CA LYS A 208 -0.36 6.52 -5.13
C LYS A 208 0.55 6.27 -3.94
N SER A 209 1.85 6.11 -4.22
CA SER A 209 2.90 5.96 -3.20
C SER A 209 2.66 4.80 -2.22
N VAL A 210 2.00 3.74 -2.67
CA VAL A 210 1.64 2.58 -1.85
C VAL A 210 2.86 1.84 -1.31
N SER A 211 4.00 1.92 -1.99
CA SER A 211 5.26 1.33 -1.54
C SER A 211 5.81 1.97 -0.25
N ILE A 212 5.39 3.19 0.10
CA ILE A 212 5.86 3.92 1.28
C ILE A 212 4.70 4.25 2.24
N ASN A 213 3.90 3.26 2.57
CA ASN A 213 2.85 3.29 3.59
C ASN A 213 1.65 4.21 3.30
N ASN A 214 1.41 4.58 2.04
CA ASN A 214 0.19 5.31 1.68
C ASN A 214 -0.91 4.34 1.23
N GLY A 215 -2.17 4.74 1.44
CA GLY A 215 -3.35 3.98 1.04
C GLY A 215 -3.46 2.60 1.71
N VAL A 216 -3.07 2.47 2.97
CA VAL A 216 -3.04 1.18 3.68
C VAL A 216 -4.45 0.70 3.98
N VAL A 217 -4.78 -0.48 3.46
CA VAL A 217 -6.10 -1.13 3.64
C VAL A 217 -6.08 -2.07 4.82
N THR A 218 -7.11 -2.00 5.66
CA THR A 218 -7.33 -2.94 6.77
C THR A 218 -8.81 -3.38 6.81
N PRO A 219 -9.10 -4.69 6.94
CA PRO A 219 -10.47 -5.15 7.11
C PRO A 219 -11.04 -4.66 8.45
N ILE A 220 -12.32 -4.30 8.44
CA ILE A 220 -13.08 -3.98 9.66
C ILE A 220 -13.96 -5.20 9.98
N LYS A 221 -13.83 -5.68 11.20
CA LYS A 221 -14.62 -6.81 11.72
C LYS A 221 -16.03 -6.38 12.07
#